data_e10dc9496b047a50941e4a56afdcd434
#
_entry.id   e10dc9496b047a50941e4a56afdcd434
#
_cell.length_a   1.000
_cell.length_b   1.000
_cell.length_c   1.000
_cell.angle_alpha   90.00
_cell.angle_beta   90.00
_cell.angle_gamma   90.00
#
_symmetry.space_group_name_H-M   'P 1'
#
loop_
_entity.id
_entity.type
_entity.pdbx_description
1 polymer ?
#
loop_
_entity_poly.entity_id
_entity_poly.type
_entity_poly.pdbx_seq_one_letter_code
_entity_poly.pdbx_strand_id
1 'polypeptide(L)'
;DMFKLKCVRTEYTVNPIGVETQAPRFSWEYEAGENIIQKSYKILVASSPDLLFEGLADKWDSGIVFSRDCINIAYAGKELKSCELCYLKVFANTTNGVFESDIYTFEMGLFDKDWKISWRTCPLTASGAAIVFRRNFLIPPVHAGKTVTRARAYVCGLGYHEFYINGRKIGTGVFN
;
A
#
# COMPACT_ATOMS: atom_id res chain seq x y z
N ASP A 1 25.01 -17.23 -1.57
CA ASP A 1 23.67 -16.86 -1.10
C ASP A 1 23.66 -15.36 -0.84
N MET A 2 22.79 -14.64 -1.51
CA MET A 2 22.63 -13.20 -1.32
C MET A 2 21.85 -13.00 -0.03
N PHE A 3 22.37 -12.19 0.87
CA PHE A 3 21.69 -11.87 2.11
C PHE A 3 20.41 -11.10 1.84
N LYS A 4 19.27 -11.50 2.43
CA LYS A 4 17.96 -10.93 2.16
C LYS A 4 17.39 -10.14 3.33
N LEU A 5 16.74 -9.03 2.99
CA LEU A 5 15.79 -8.37 3.87
C LEU A 5 14.41 -9.00 3.68
N LYS A 6 13.70 -9.18 4.77
CA LYS A 6 12.33 -9.71 4.77
C LYS A 6 11.35 -8.78 5.48
N CYS A 7 10.08 -9.10 5.36
CA CYS A 7 9.03 -8.36 6.04
C CYS A 7 9.12 -6.84 5.83
N VAL A 8 9.46 -6.40 4.59
CA VAL A 8 9.39 -4.98 4.29
C VAL A 8 7.95 -4.53 4.39
N ARG A 9 7.68 -3.60 5.31
CA ARG A 9 6.35 -3.09 5.63
C ARG A 9 6.22 -1.64 5.21
N THR A 10 5.04 -1.31 4.74
CA THR A 10 4.58 0.07 4.60
C THR A 10 3.45 0.26 5.60
N GLU A 11 3.56 1.26 6.50
CA GLU A 11 2.57 1.51 7.57
C GLU A 11 2.21 0.22 8.32
N TYR A 12 3.24 -0.54 8.78
CA TYR A 12 3.15 -1.77 9.56
C TYR A 12 2.62 -3.02 8.84
N THR A 13 2.22 -2.91 7.56
CA THR A 13 1.64 -4.01 6.77
C THR A 13 2.50 -4.34 5.57
N VAL A 14 2.60 -5.64 5.24
CA VAL A 14 3.28 -6.11 4.02
C VAL A 14 2.34 -5.99 2.84
N ASN A 15 2.80 -5.30 1.78
CA ASN A 15 2.04 -5.05 0.56
C ASN A 15 0.63 -4.47 0.81
N PRO A 16 0.50 -3.38 1.61
CA PRO A 16 -0.80 -2.83 1.93
C PRO A 16 -1.52 -2.24 0.72
N ILE A 17 -2.83 -2.29 0.78
CA ILE A 17 -3.73 -1.53 -0.09
C ILE A 17 -4.49 -0.51 0.76
N GLY A 18 -4.68 0.70 0.22
CA GLY A 18 -5.42 1.74 0.93
C GLY A 18 -4.58 2.54 1.93
N VAL A 19 -3.31 2.77 1.63
CA VAL A 19 -2.45 3.66 2.44
C VAL A 19 -2.96 5.10 2.34
N GLU A 20 -3.30 5.72 3.46
CA GLU A 20 -3.94 7.04 3.49
C GLU A 20 -2.96 8.20 3.69
N THR A 21 -1.78 7.94 4.26
CA THR A 21 -0.78 8.98 4.48
C THR A 21 0.05 9.24 3.23
N GLN A 22 0.28 10.51 2.88
CA GLN A 22 1.13 10.91 1.75
C GLN A 22 2.63 10.69 2.01
N ALA A 23 3.02 10.50 3.25
CA ALA A 23 4.38 10.17 3.65
C ALA A 23 4.41 8.83 4.40
N PRO A 24 4.15 7.69 3.73
CA PRO A 24 4.14 6.39 4.38
C PRO A 24 5.51 6.05 4.95
N ARG A 25 5.51 5.27 6.03
CA ARG A 25 6.73 4.86 6.71
C ARG A 25 7.07 3.43 6.36
N PHE A 26 8.35 3.18 6.15
CA PHE A 26 8.89 1.86 5.81
C PHE A 26 9.65 1.24 6.97
N SER A 27 9.57 -0.07 7.07
CA SER A 27 10.33 -0.85 8.04
C SER A 27 10.72 -2.19 7.42
N TRP A 28 11.83 -2.79 7.86
CA TRP A 28 12.29 -4.09 7.37
C TRP A 28 12.99 -4.89 8.45
N GLU A 29 13.10 -6.20 8.21
CA GLU A 29 13.77 -7.15 9.06
C GLU A 29 14.87 -7.88 8.28
N TYR A 30 15.87 -8.39 8.98
CA TYR A 30 16.91 -9.22 8.42
C TYR A 30 16.50 -10.70 8.47
N GLU A 31 16.71 -11.45 7.38
CA GLU A 31 16.23 -12.83 7.28
C GLU A 31 16.97 -13.77 8.25
N ALA A 32 18.26 -13.62 8.38
CA ALA A 32 19.11 -14.42 9.25
C ALA A 32 20.39 -13.69 9.63
N GLY A 33 20.99 -14.08 10.72
CA GLY A 33 22.30 -13.64 11.19
C GLY A 33 22.28 -13.11 12.61
N GLU A 34 23.32 -13.45 13.36
CA GLU A 34 23.60 -12.86 14.67
C GLU A 34 24.49 -11.64 14.49
N ASN A 35 24.29 -10.64 15.35
CA ASN A 35 25.13 -9.43 15.40
C ASN A 35 25.19 -8.61 14.09
N ILE A 36 24.10 -8.58 13.32
CA ILE A 36 24.00 -7.73 12.14
C ILE A 36 23.84 -6.27 12.58
N ILE A 37 24.80 -5.43 12.22
CA ILE A 37 24.73 -3.99 12.48
C ILE A 37 24.60 -3.26 11.14
N GLN A 38 23.48 -2.60 10.93
CA GLN A 38 23.28 -1.72 9.78
C GLN A 38 24.18 -0.48 9.88
N LYS A 39 24.81 -0.12 8.78
CA LYS A 39 25.65 1.07 8.63
C LYS A 39 24.95 2.15 7.80
N SER A 40 24.24 1.70 6.77
CA SER A 40 23.48 2.57 5.88
C SER A 40 22.37 1.79 5.18
N TYR A 41 21.42 2.51 4.62
CA TYR A 41 20.38 1.96 3.78
C TYR A 41 20.17 2.80 2.52
N LYS A 42 19.47 2.24 1.55
CA LYS A 42 18.95 2.90 0.38
C LYS A 42 17.55 2.37 0.09
N ILE A 43 16.62 3.27 -0.20
CA ILE A 43 15.23 2.94 -0.53
C ILE A 43 14.95 3.45 -1.92
N LEU A 44 14.38 2.57 -2.76
CA LEU A 44 13.88 2.92 -4.08
C LEU A 44 12.37 2.73 -4.09
N VAL A 45 11.65 3.73 -4.57
CA VAL A 45 10.20 3.67 -4.82
C VAL A 45 9.93 4.09 -6.25
N ALA A 46 9.14 3.29 -6.98
CA ALA A 46 8.85 3.54 -8.39
C ALA A 46 7.41 3.19 -8.77
N SER A 47 6.95 3.72 -9.91
CA SER A 47 5.64 3.42 -10.48
C SER A 47 5.59 2.06 -11.20
N SER A 48 6.74 1.44 -11.46
CA SER A 48 6.89 0.16 -12.13
C SER A 48 8.11 -0.59 -11.58
N PRO A 49 8.09 -1.94 -11.55
CA PRO A 49 9.23 -2.73 -11.10
C PRO A 49 10.50 -2.45 -11.91
N ASP A 50 10.34 -2.18 -13.21
CA ASP A 50 11.47 -1.94 -14.13
C ASP A 50 12.23 -0.63 -13.84
N LEU A 51 11.66 0.25 -13.04
CA LEU A 51 12.26 1.51 -12.61
C LEU A 51 12.96 1.43 -11.24
N LEU A 52 12.96 0.26 -10.58
CA LEU A 52 13.60 0.08 -9.27
C LEU A 52 15.13 -0.10 -9.38
N PHE A 53 15.76 0.80 -10.11
CA PHE A 53 17.22 0.89 -10.27
C PHE A 53 17.70 2.28 -9.87
N GLU A 54 18.96 2.36 -9.49
CA GLU A 54 19.61 3.62 -9.14
C GLU A 54 19.51 4.64 -10.27
N GLY A 55 19.05 5.84 -9.92
CA GLY A 55 18.85 6.92 -10.88
C GLY A 55 17.63 6.79 -11.80
N LEU A 56 16.88 5.67 -11.74
CA LEU A 56 15.66 5.45 -12.52
C LEU A 56 14.38 5.50 -11.70
N ALA A 57 14.48 5.36 -10.38
CA ALA A 57 13.31 5.37 -9.48
C ALA A 57 12.56 6.71 -9.57
N ASP A 58 11.43 6.70 -10.25
CA ASP A 58 10.69 7.90 -10.62
C ASP A 58 9.91 8.53 -9.46
N LYS A 59 9.71 7.81 -8.36
CA LYS A 59 9.02 8.29 -7.15
C LYS A 59 10.00 8.72 -6.06
N TRP A 60 10.94 7.87 -5.70
CA TRP A 60 11.94 8.17 -4.68
C TRP A 60 13.18 7.30 -4.82
N ASP A 61 14.33 7.94 -4.86
CA ASP A 61 15.62 7.35 -4.56
C ASP A 61 16.17 8.09 -3.33
N SER A 62 16.26 7.42 -2.18
CA SER A 62 16.76 8.05 -0.95
C SER A 62 18.24 8.39 -1.01
N GLY A 63 18.96 7.90 -2.02
CA GLY A 63 20.41 7.82 -1.97
C GLY A 63 20.87 6.91 -0.83
N ILE A 64 22.16 6.94 -0.54
CA ILE A 64 22.72 6.22 0.61
C ILE A 64 22.53 7.05 1.86
N VAL A 65 21.74 6.56 2.82
CA VAL A 65 21.50 7.18 4.12
C VAL A 65 22.29 6.45 5.19
N PHE A 66 23.24 7.13 5.82
CA PHE A 66 24.02 6.56 6.92
C PHE A 66 23.21 6.59 8.21
N SER A 67 22.56 5.48 8.51
CA SER A 67 21.74 5.28 9.72
C SER A 67 21.67 3.81 10.08
N ARG A 68 21.46 3.54 11.35
CA ARG A 68 21.15 2.20 11.90
C ARG A 68 19.65 1.93 11.95
N ASP A 69 18.83 2.94 11.67
CA ASP A 69 17.39 2.82 11.72
C ASP A 69 16.88 1.93 10.58
N CYS A 70 15.98 1.03 10.93
CA CYS A 70 15.28 0.13 10.00
C CYS A 70 13.77 0.10 10.26
N ILE A 71 13.29 1.04 11.08
CA ILE A 71 11.89 1.12 11.51
C ILE A 71 11.40 2.56 11.31
N ASN A 72 10.19 2.72 10.79
CA ASN A 72 9.50 4.00 10.63
C ASN A 72 10.27 5.04 9.79
N ILE A 73 10.95 4.60 8.76
CA ILE A 73 11.63 5.49 7.82
C ILE A 73 10.57 6.17 6.93
N ALA A 74 10.40 7.47 7.10
CA ALA A 74 9.39 8.21 6.37
C ALA A 74 9.76 8.39 4.90
N TYR A 75 8.78 8.20 4.02
CA TYR A 75 8.88 8.52 2.61
C TYR A 75 9.14 10.02 2.41
N ALA A 76 10.13 10.35 1.62
CA ALA A 76 10.53 11.74 1.32
C ALA A 76 10.68 11.98 -0.20
N GLY A 77 9.97 11.22 -1.01
CA GLY A 77 9.99 11.35 -2.46
C GLY A 77 8.95 12.32 -3.01
N LYS A 78 8.59 12.11 -4.27
CA LYS A 78 7.56 12.91 -4.94
C LYS A 78 6.17 12.63 -4.35
N GLU A 79 5.29 13.64 -4.43
CA GLU A 79 3.90 13.51 -3.96
C GLU A 79 3.22 12.27 -4.53
N LEU A 80 2.63 11.46 -3.65
CA LEU A 80 1.85 10.29 -3.99
C LEU A 80 0.39 10.68 -4.23
N LYS A 81 -0.25 10.02 -5.21
CA LYS A 81 -1.62 10.30 -5.61
C LYS A 81 -2.58 9.22 -5.13
N SER A 82 -3.85 9.57 -5.01
CA SER A 82 -4.92 8.60 -4.74
C SER A 82 -4.87 7.43 -5.71
N CYS A 83 -5.08 6.22 -5.19
CA CYS A 83 -5.14 4.97 -5.95
C CYS A 83 -3.85 4.59 -6.66
N GLU A 84 -2.74 5.22 -6.35
CA GLU A 84 -1.45 4.96 -6.99
C GLU A 84 -0.84 3.67 -6.44
N LEU A 85 -0.45 2.78 -7.34
CA LEU A 85 0.34 1.59 -7.01
C LEU A 85 1.82 1.92 -7.11
N CYS A 86 2.54 1.69 -6.04
CA CYS A 86 3.98 1.89 -5.96
C CYS A 86 4.71 0.58 -5.69
N TYR A 87 5.90 0.47 -6.20
CA TYR A 87 6.84 -0.61 -5.99
C TYR A 87 7.99 -0.11 -5.12
N LEU A 88 8.42 -0.95 -4.20
CA LEU A 88 9.39 -0.63 -3.17
C LEU A 88 10.51 -1.66 -3.14
N LYS A 89 11.76 -1.23 -3.09
CA LYS A 89 12.92 -2.06 -2.85
C LYS A 89 13.86 -1.38 -1.86
N VAL A 90 14.39 -2.15 -0.92
CA VAL A 90 15.29 -1.69 0.13
C VAL A 90 16.62 -2.40 0.02
N PHE A 91 17.68 -1.63 0.20
CA PHE A 91 19.05 -2.12 0.34
C PHE A 91 19.61 -1.67 1.69
N ALA A 92 20.27 -2.55 2.41
CA ALA A 92 20.94 -2.25 3.66
C ALA A 92 22.39 -2.71 3.63
N ASN A 93 23.31 -1.80 3.86
CA ASN A 93 24.72 -2.13 4.05
C ASN A 93 24.99 -2.37 5.54
N THR A 94 25.58 -3.50 5.87
CA THR A 94 25.76 -3.96 7.24
C THR A 94 27.20 -4.37 7.52
N THR A 95 27.47 -4.82 8.74
CA THR A 95 28.74 -5.48 9.09
C THR A 95 28.98 -6.77 8.31
N ASN A 96 27.93 -7.44 7.88
CA ASN A 96 27.96 -8.77 7.24
C ASN A 96 27.83 -8.70 5.71
N GLY A 97 27.80 -7.48 5.13
CA GLY A 97 27.63 -7.25 3.71
C GLY A 97 26.37 -6.48 3.36
N VAL A 98 26.03 -6.49 2.09
CA VAL A 98 24.83 -5.83 1.57
C VAL A 98 23.67 -6.81 1.53
N PHE A 99 22.56 -6.42 2.16
CA PHE A 99 21.28 -7.11 2.09
C PHE A 99 20.37 -6.36 1.14
N GLU A 100 19.57 -7.08 0.38
CA GLU A 100 18.51 -6.49 -0.43
C GLU A 100 17.16 -7.17 -0.19
N SER A 101 16.09 -6.44 -0.41
CA SER A 101 14.74 -6.99 -0.36
C SER A 101 14.31 -7.52 -1.72
N ASP A 102 13.35 -8.43 -1.71
CA ASP A 102 12.49 -8.63 -2.87
C ASP A 102 11.73 -7.32 -3.19
N ILE A 103 11.02 -7.29 -4.30
CA ILE A 103 10.16 -6.15 -4.65
C ILE A 103 8.86 -6.27 -3.84
N TYR A 104 8.58 -5.24 -3.05
CA TYR A 104 7.32 -5.06 -2.33
C TYR A 104 6.45 -4.02 -3.02
N THR A 105 5.18 -3.98 -2.66
CA THR A 105 4.23 -3.02 -3.22
C THR A 105 3.46 -2.32 -2.11
N PHE A 106 2.98 -1.12 -2.39
CA PHE A 106 1.93 -0.48 -1.61
C PHE A 106 1.02 0.30 -2.55
N GLU A 107 -0.27 0.33 -2.22
CA GLU A 107 -1.26 1.05 -3.01
C GLU A 107 -1.87 2.15 -2.14
N MET A 108 -1.86 3.36 -2.65
CA MET A 108 -2.44 4.50 -1.95
C MET A 108 -3.96 4.37 -1.88
N GLY A 109 -4.54 4.83 -0.80
CA GLY A 109 -5.97 4.97 -0.63
C GLY A 109 -6.56 6.08 -1.50
N LEU A 110 -7.86 6.31 -1.32
CA LEU A 110 -8.55 7.44 -1.91
C LEU A 110 -8.51 8.61 -0.91
N PHE A 111 -7.77 9.66 -1.23
CA PHE A 111 -7.66 10.83 -0.35
C PHE A 111 -8.96 11.63 -0.29
N ASP A 112 -9.19 12.36 0.80
CA ASP A 112 -10.43 13.09 1.06
C ASP A 112 -10.89 13.96 -0.12
N LYS A 113 -9.97 14.69 -0.74
CA LYS A 113 -10.25 15.56 -1.89
C LYS A 113 -10.74 14.82 -3.15
N ASP A 114 -10.50 13.51 -3.23
CA ASP A 114 -10.79 12.69 -4.41
C ASP A 114 -12.07 11.86 -4.25
N TRP A 115 -12.70 11.89 -3.06
CA TRP A 115 -14.01 11.33 -2.88
C TRP A 115 -15.07 12.16 -3.63
N LYS A 116 -15.71 11.54 -4.62
CA LYS A 116 -16.71 12.20 -5.49
C LYS A 116 -18.15 11.95 -5.08
N ILE A 117 -18.36 11.30 -3.96
CA ILE A 117 -19.69 10.92 -3.46
C ILE A 117 -19.95 11.56 -2.11
N SER A 118 -21.22 11.92 -1.89
CA SER A 118 -21.69 12.37 -0.57
C SER A 118 -22.07 11.18 0.29
N TRP A 119 -22.04 11.36 1.60
CA TRP A 119 -22.57 10.41 2.55
C TRP A 119 -24.01 10.02 2.21
N ARG A 120 -24.30 8.74 2.32
CA ARG A 120 -25.65 8.19 2.15
C ARG A 120 -26.18 7.78 3.53
N THR A 121 -27.39 8.15 3.82
CA THR A 121 -28.10 7.74 5.03
C THR A 121 -29.52 7.28 4.69
N CYS A 122 -30.09 6.48 5.57
CA CYS A 122 -31.50 6.11 5.49
C CYS A 122 -32.30 6.96 6.51
N PRO A 123 -33.29 7.73 6.09
CA PRO A 123 -34.11 8.53 6.99
C PRO A 123 -35.06 7.70 7.82
N LEU A 124 -35.29 6.44 7.48
CA LEU A 124 -36.18 5.53 8.19
C LEU A 124 -35.36 4.67 9.15
N THR A 125 -35.24 5.11 10.38
CA THR A 125 -34.63 4.32 11.45
C THR A 125 -35.71 3.69 12.30
N ALA A 126 -36.16 2.47 11.92
CA ALA A 126 -36.74 1.60 12.93
C ALA A 126 -35.60 1.20 13.89
N SER A 127 -35.78 1.41 15.18
CA SER A 127 -34.82 1.04 16.21
C SER A 127 -34.40 -0.44 16.04
N GLY A 128 -33.12 -0.68 15.85
CA GLY A 128 -32.54 -2.03 15.74
C GLY A 128 -32.50 -2.65 14.33
N ALA A 129 -32.93 -1.95 13.28
CA ALA A 129 -32.87 -2.46 11.92
C ALA A 129 -31.49 -2.21 11.26
N ALA A 130 -30.90 -3.24 10.66
CA ALA A 130 -29.73 -3.07 9.80
C ALA A 130 -30.15 -2.43 8.47
N ILE A 131 -29.41 -1.39 8.06
CA ILE A 131 -29.66 -0.69 6.80
C ILE A 131 -28.85 -1.38 5.70
N VAL A 132 -29.53 -1.74 4.59
CA VAL A 132 -28.87 -2.31 3.43
C VAL A 132 -28.93 -1.33 2.26
N PHE A 133 -27.77 -0.87 1.80
CA PHE A 133 -27.64 -0.13 0.56
C PHE A 133 -27.28 -1.08 -0.57
N ARG A 134 -28.02 -1.05 -1.67
CA ARG A 134 -27.76 -1.88 -2.84
C ARG A 134 -27.69 -1.03 -4.10
N ARG A 135 -26.70 -1.31 -4.94
CA ARG A 135 -26.57 -0.72 -6.27
C ARG A 135 -26.19 -1.79 -7.28
N ASN A 136 -26.90 -1.85 -8.38
CA ASN A 136 -26.49 -2.62 -9.55
C ASN A 136 -25.55 -1.78 -10.40
N PHE A 137 -24.50 -2.39 -10.91
CA PHE A 137 -23.63 -1.78 -11.90
C PHE A 137 -23.24 -2.82 -12.94
N LEU A 138 -22.95 -2.36 -14.13
CA LEU A 138 -22.40 -3.18 -15.21
C LEU A 138 -20.94 -2.82 -15.38
N ILE A 139 -20.08 -3.82 -15.47
CA ILE A 139 -18.72 -3.61 -15.95
C ILE A 139 -18.87 -3.40 -17.46
N PRO A 140 -18.45 -2.24 -18.01
CA PRO A 140 -18.57 -2.01 -19.44
C PRO A 140 -17.91 -3.15 -20.20
N PRO A 141 -18.55 -3.67 -21.25
CA PRO A 141 -17.89 -4.61 -22.15
C PRO A 141 -16.64 -3.93 -22.70
N VAL A 142 -15.63 -4.73 -22.93
CA VAL A 142 -14.32 -4.36 -23.41
C VAL A 142 -14.38 -3.23 -24.45
N HIS A 143 -13.93 -2.03 -24.11
CA HIS A 143 -13.69 -0.98 -25.09
C HIS A 143 -12.35 -1.22 -25.78
N ALA A 144 -12.38 -1.39 -27.09
CA ALA A 144 -11.19 -1.47 -27.96
C ALA A 144 -10.19 -2.60 -27.60
N GLY A 145 -10.68 -3.82 -27.32
CA GLY A 145 -9.83 -4.98 -27.10
C GLY A 145 -9.13 -5.04 -25.72
N LYS A 146 -9.46 -4.12 -24.82
CA LYS A 146 -8.88 -4.12 -23.44
C LYS A 146 -9.77 -4.88 -22.49
N THR A 147 -9.21 -5.79 -21.71
CA THR A 147 -9.89 -6.50 -20.61
C THR A 147 -9.64 -5.80 -19.29
N VAL A 148 -10.61 -5.86 -18.36
CA VAL A 148 -10.41 -5.40 -16.98
C VAL A 148 -9.47 -6.39 -16.28
N THR A 149 -8.28 -5.95 -15.95
CA THR A 149 -7.28 -6.76 -15.25
C THR A 149 -7.31 -6.55 -13.73
N ARG A 150 -7.82 -5.39 -13.29
CA ARG A 150 -7.91 -5.05 -11.86
C ARG A 150 -9.09 -4.11 -11.61
N ALA A 151 -9.76 -4.32 -10.49
CA ALA A 151 -10.78 -3.41 -9.97
C ALA A 151 -10.51 -3.13 -8.48
N ARG A 152 -10.83 -1.92 -8.03
CA ARG A 152 -10.79 -1.52 -6.62
C ARG A 152 -12.11 -0.89 -6.23
N ALA A 153 -12.63 -1.28 -5.07
CA ALA A 153 -13.75 -0.62 -4.44
C ALA A 153 -13.23 0.14 -3.21
N TYR A 154 -13.57 1.41 -3.13
CA TYR A 154 -13.31 2.25 -1.95
C TYR A 154 -14.63 2.41 -1.22
N VAL A 155 -14.68 1.93 0.01
CA VAL A 155 -15.89 1.91 0.83
C VAL A 155 -15.54 2.50 2.19
N CYS A 156 -16.36 3.46 2.64
CA CYS A 156 -16.25 4.04 3.97
C CYS A 156 -17.63 4.01 4.62
N GLY A 157 -17.73 3.52 5.83
CA GLY A 157 -18.94 3.51 6.64
C GLY A 157 -18.65 4.12 8.00
N LEU A 158 -19.59 4.91 8.52
CA LEU A 158 -19.55 5.39 9.90
C LEU A 158 -20.06 4.27 10.82
N GLY A 159 -19.14 3.59 11.47
CA GLY A 159 -19.44 2.45 12.34
C GLY A 159 -19.42 1.10 11.61
N TYR A 160 -20.04 0.10 12.25
CA TYR A 160 -20.07 -1.26 11.74
C TYR A 160 -20.69 -1.35 10.36
N HIS A 161 -19.99 -1.92 9.40
CA HIS A 161 -20.53 -2.23 8.08
C HIS A 161 -19.88 -3.47 7.45
N GLU A 162 -20.60 -4.08 6.54
CA GLU A 162 -20.13 -5.20 5.72
C GLU A 162 -20.32 -4.87 4.24
N PHE A 163 -19.36 -5.25 3.42
CA PHE A 163 -19.40 -5.03 1.98
C PHE A 163 -19.57 -6.34 1.23
N TYR A 164 -20.51 -6.36 0.30
CA TYR A 164 -20.83 -7.55 -0.50
C TYR A 164 -20.80 -7.23 -2.00
N ILE A 165 -20.28 -8.15 -2.81
CA ILE A 165 -20.38 -8.12 -4.28
C ILE A 165 -21.04 -9.42 -4.71
N ASN A 166 -22.15 -9.32 -5.46
CA ASN A 166 -22.94 -10.46 -5.93
C ASN A 166 -23.27 -11.49 -4.82
N GLY A 167 -23.64 -11.00 -3.64
CA GLY A 167 -23.99 -11.84 -2.50
C GLY A 167 -22.81 -12.42 -1.72
N ARG A 168 -21.57 -12.19 -2.15
CA ARG A 168 -20.37 -12.65 -1.46
C ARG A 168 -19.77 -11.51 -0.63
N LYS A 169 -19.54 -11.78 0.66
CA LYS A 169 -18.84 -10.84 1.55
C LYS A 169 -17.40 -10.62 1.06
N ILE A 170 -16.98 -9.37 0.99
CA ILE A 170 -15.63 -8.97 0.63
C ILE A 170 -14.87 -8.57 1.89
N GLY A 171 -13.70 -9.17 2.07
CA GLY A 171 -12.90 -9.00 3.29
C GLY A 171 -13.37 -9.89 4.44
N THR A 172 -12.50 -10.04 5.42
CA THR A 172 -12.74 -10.86 6.63
C THR A 172 -12.91 -9.99 7.88
N GLY A 173 -12.59 -8.71 7.78
CA GLY A 173 -12.64 -7.75 8.88
C GLY A 173 -14.05 -7.21 9.13
N VAL A 174 -14.22 -6.73 10.33
CA VAL A 174 -15.27 -5.81 10.71
C VAL A 174 -14.67 -4.42 10.57
N PHE A 175 -15.23 -3.62 9.69
CA PHE A 175 -14.74 -2.25 9.50
C PHE A 175 -15.39 -1.35 10.55
N ASN A 176 -14.55 -0.60 11.25
CA ASN A 176 -14.96 0.45 12.19
C ASN A 176 -14.81 1.81 11.52
#